data_342f6a7bd75db647e31c8f215b57ce2d
#
_entry.id   342f6a7bd75db647e31c8f215b57ce2d
#
_cell.length_a   1.000
_cell.length_b   1.000
_cell.length_c   1.000
_cell.angle_alpha   90.00
_cell.angle_beta   90.00
_cell.angle_gamma   90.00
#
_symmetry.space_group_name_H-M   'P 1'
#
loop_
_entity.id
_entity.type
_entity.pdbx_description
1 polymer ?
#
loop_
_entity_poly.entity_id
_entity_poly.type
_entity_poly.pdbx_seq_one_letter_code
_entity_poly.pdbx_strand_id
1 'polypeptide(L)'
;MRKHRTSIEFPGDLWEQLSSRVPPRKRTSFIIDAIREKLIRESMKCIILCGGLGVGMGPLSQSIPKSMMPVGYRPIVEHIILKLRDQGFHHFILAVAHLGEHLMRYFGDGSSLGVRIEYSVEKIPLGTAGAIKNAEEKLGGRFLAVYGDILFNDLNLSDLLGFHESRGAAVTMVLARVKDASRFGLVSIDEDGKVIAFREKPKQPVPGLVNAGIYVFEPEVLNYIPDMRYYSLEEQVFPALAEKGRLYAYVYDGYWVDIGAPEDYEQVWKDFFKGLVE
;
A
#
# COMPACT_ATOMS: atom_id res chain seq x y z
N MET A 1 -7.33 -32.19 -7.76
CA MET A 1 -6.13 -31.45 -8.20
C MET A 1 -5.06 -32.41 -8.70
N ARG A 2 -4.51 -32.19 -9.90
CA ARG A 2 -3.43 -33.01 -10.47
C ARG A 2 -2.12 -32.70 -9.73
N LYS A 3 -1.47 -33.69 -9.14
CA LYS A 3 -0.19 -33.55 -8.46
C LYS A 3 0.94 -33.73 -9.47
N HIS A 4 1.87 -32.78 -9.52
CA HIS A 4 3.13 -32.91 -10.25
C HIS A 4 4.26 -33.23 -9.26
N ARG A 5 5.19 -34.07 -9.64
CA ARG A 5 6.37 -34.41 -8.84
C ARG A 5 7.59 -33.75 -9.45
N THR A 6 8.36 -33.00 -8.65
CA THR A 6 9.64 -32.40 -9.03
C THR A 6 10.63 -32.58 -7.90
N SER A 7 11.93 -32.43 -8.19
CA SER A 7 13.01 -32.40 -7.21
C SER A 7 13.60 -31.00 -7.15
N ILE A 8 13.99 -30.55 -5.96
CA ILE A 8 14.62 -29.26 -5.70
C ILE A 8 15.93 -29.51 -4.97
N GLU A 9 17.01 -28.95 -5.49
CA GLU A 9 18.29 -28.90 -4.80
C GLU A 9 18.39 -27.60 -4.01
N PHE A 10 18.80 -27.70 -2.74
CA PHE A 10 18.95 -26.55 -1.87
C PHE A 10 20.44 -26.22 -1.70
N PRO A 11 20.85 -24.93 -1.78
CA PRO A 11 22.12 -24.50 -1.24
C PRO A 11 22.27 -24.91 0.23
N GLY A 12 23.49 -25.30 0.63
CA GLY A 12 23.70 -25.87 1.96
C GLY A 12 23.28 -24.96 3.11
N ASP A 13 23.57 -23.67 3.00
CA ASP A 13 23.18 -22.63 3.95
C ASP A 13 21.64 -22.49 4.09
N LEU A 14 20.93 -22.55 2.98
CA LEU A 14 19.46 -22.48 2.97
C LEU A 14 18.85 -23.77 3.58
N TRP A 15 19.49 -24.93 3.30
CA TRP A 15 19.05 -26.18 3.90
C TRP A 15 19.26 -26.22 5.42
N GLU A 16 20.36 -25.69 5.92
CA GLU A 16 20.62 -25.57 7.37
C GLU A 16 19.59 -24.65 8.04
N GLN A 17 19.31 -23.50 7.45
CA GLN A 17 18.28 -22.58 7.94
C GLN A 17 16.89 -23.23 7.97
N LEU A 18 16.49 -23.91 6.90
CA LEU A 18 15.23 -24.63 6.84
C LEU A 18 15.18 -25.73 7.90
N SER A 19 16.27 -26.49 8.04
CA SER A 19 16.33 -27.65 8.92
C SER A 19 16.33 -27.30 10.39
N SER A 20 16.89 -26.14 10.76
CA SER A 20 16.89 -25.64 12.14
C SER A 20 15.55 -25.06 12.58
N ARG A 21 14.75 -24.54 11.63
CA ARG A 21 13.50 -23.81 11.95
C ARG A 21 12.24 -24.65 11.70
N VAL A 22 12.29 -25.60 10.76
CA VAL A 22 11.10 -26.34 10.31
C VAL A 22 11.27 -27.84 10.54
N PRO A 23 10.37 -28.47 11.34
CA PRO A 23 10.41 -29.92 11.55
C PRO A 23 10.31 -30.72 10.24
N PRO A 24 10.99 -31.87 10.11
CA PRO A 24 11.05 -32.63 8.85
C PRO A 24 9.69 -32.90 8.20
N ARG A 25 8.68 -33.25 9.00
CA ARG A 25 7.31 -33.54 8.51
C ARG A 25 6.58 -32.31 7.95
N LYS A 26 7.02 -31.09 8.28
CA LYS A 26 6.41 -29.83 7.84
C LYS A 26 7.20 -29.12 6.73
N ARG A 27 8.39 -29.59 6.37
CA ARG A 27 9.27 -28.92 5.39
C ARG A 27 8.63 -28.81 4.01
N THR A 28 7.99 -29.87 3.55
CA THR A 28 7.33 -29.88 2.22
C THR A 28 6.18 -28.88 2.16
N SER A 29 5.31 -28.83 3.18
CA SER A 29 4.22 -27.84 3.22
C SER A 29 4.79 -26.43 3.31
N PHE A 30 5.78 -26.18 4.16
CA PHE A 30 6.45 -24.89 4.28
C PHE A 30 7.03 -24.39 2.94
N ILE A 31 7.71 -25.25 2.20
CA ILE A 31 8.28 -24.91 0.88
C ILE A 31 7.16 -24.59 -0.12
N ILE A 32 6.10 -25.41 -0.15
CA ILE A 32 4.95 -25.19 -1.05
C ILE A 32 4.28 -23.86 -0.73
N ASP A 33 4.09 -23.55 0.55
CA ASP A 33 3.45 -22.32 0.98
C ASP A 33 4.33 -21.11 0.66
N ALA A 34 5.64 -21.18 0.88
CA ALA A 34 6.58 -20.12 0.49
C ALA A 34 6.60 -19.86 -1.03
N ILE A 35 6.58 -20.93 -1.84
CA ILE A 35 6.48 -20.79 -3.31
C ILE A 35 5.14 -20.17 -3.70
N ARG A 36 4.05 -20.61 -3.10
CA ARG A 36 2.70 -20.08 -3.36
C ARG A 36 2.62 -18.59 -3.03
N GLU A 37 3.11 -18.18 -1.87
CA GLU A 37 3.16 -16.77 -1.47
C GLU A 37 3.97 -15.93 -2.45
N LYS A 38 5.12 -16.44 -2.90
CA LYS A 38 5.94 -15.73 -3.89
C LYS A 38 5.20 -15.58 -5.21
N LEU A 39 4.57 -16.65 -5.72
CA LEU A 39 3.80 -16.60 -6.97
C LEU A 39 2.59 -15.67 -6.87
N ILE A 40 1.91 -15.64 -5.72
CA ILE A 40 0.81 -14.70 -5.46
C ILE A 40 1.32 -13.27 -5.53
N ARG A 41 2.42 -12.93 -4.84
CA ARG A 41 3.00 -11.58 -4.85
C ARG A 41 3.46 -11.15 -6.24
N GLU A 42 4.12 -12.02 -6.98
CA GLU A 42 4.55 -11.73 -8.35
C GLU A 42 3.38 -11.49 -9.31
N SER A 43 2.22 -12.09 -9.06
CA SER A 43 0.99 -11.90 -9.84
C SER A 43 0.13 -10.74 -9.34
N MET A 44 0.27 -10.33 -8.08
CA MET A 44 -0.47 -9.21 -7.51
C MET A 44 -0.03 -7.88 -8.11
N LYS A 45 -1.01 -7.04 -8.40
CA LYS A 45 -0.76 -5.68 -8.85
C LYS A 45 -0.82 -4.71 -7.67
N CYS A 46 -0.07 -3.64 -7.79
CA CYS A 46 -0.13 -2.53 -6.85
C CYS A 46 -0.61 -1.27 -7.57
N ILE A 47 -1.69 -0.66 -7.08
CA ILE A 47 -2.08 0.67 -7.51
C ILE A 47 -1.52 1.71 -6.54
N ILE A 48 -0.86 2.73 -7.09
CA ILE A 48 -0.36 3.87 -6.31
C ILE A 48 -1.18 5.10 -6.67
N LEU A 49 -1.82 5.71 -5.67
CA LEU A 49 -2.69 6.87 -5.86
C LEU A 49 -1.87 8.16 -5.88
N CYS A 50 -1.62 8.67 -7.07
CA CYS A 50 -0.79 9.86 -7.32
C CYS A 50 -1.59 11.07 -7.83
N GLY A 51 -2.93 10.97 -7.87
CA GLY A 51 -3.82 12.00 -8.48
C GLY A 51 -4.18 13.18 -7.58
N GLY A 52 -3.69 13.22 -6.33
CA GLY A 52 -4.01 14.29 -5.39
C GLY A 52 -3.48 15.66 -5.83
N LEU A 53 -4.27 16.72 -5.64
CA LEU A 53 -3.91 18.11 -5.99
C LEU A 53 -2.78 18.69 -5.12
N GLY A 54 -2.42 18.06 -4.02
CA GLY A 54 -1.35 18.51 -3.13
C GLY A 54 -1.59 19.86 -2.46
N VAL A 55 -2.85 20.27 -2.29
CA VAL A 55 -3.23 21.62 -1.79
C VAL A 55 -2.52 21.98 -0.47
N GLY A 56 -2.32 20.99 0.42
CA GLY A 56 -1.61 21.17 1.70
C GLY A 56 -0.15 21.60 1.57
N MET A 57 0.48 21.35 0.41
CA MET A 57 1.87 21.73 0.13
C MET A 57 2.04 23.16 -0.39
N GLY A 58 0.92 23.88 -0.60
CA GLY A 58 0.93 25.25 -1.08
C GLY A 58 1.65 25.42 -2.42
N PRO A 59 2.57 26.42 -2.57
CA PRO A 59 3.26 26.68 -3.83
C PRO A 59 4.12 25.50 -4.35
N LEU A 60 4.59 24.63 -3.46
CA LEU A 60 5.47 23.50 -3.83
C LEU A 60 4.78 22.50 -4.77
N SER A 61 3.48 22.31 -4.62
CA SER A 61 2.70 21.35 -5.44
C SER A 61 2.09 21.97 -6.72
N GLN A 62 2.33 23.25 -7.01
CA GLN A 62 1.79 23.90 -8.21
C GLN A 62 2.48 23.42 -9.50
N SER A 63 3.75 23.07 -9.43
CA SER A 63 4.57 22.70 -10.59
C SER A 63 5.02 21.24 -10.60
N ILE A 64 4.93 20.56 -9.47
CA ILE A 64 5.38 19.18 -9.30
C ILE A 64 4.31 18.42 -8.51
N PRO A 65 3.85 17.24 -8.97
CA PRO A 65 2.95 16.40 -8.17
C PRO A 65 3.58 16.08 -6.82
N LYS A 66 2.78 16.06 -5.73
CA LYS A 66 3.27 15.75 -4.39
C LYS A 66 4.07 14.44 -4.34
N SER A 67 3.61 13.40 -5.03
CA SER A 67 4.27 12.11 -5.15
C SER A 67 5.63 12.17 -5.89
N MET A 68 5.87 13.22 -6.66
CA MET A 68 7.14 13.47 -7.36
C MET A 68 8.11 14.37 -6.59
N MET A 69 7.74 14.84 -5.41
CA MET A 69 8.66 15.62 -4.58
C MET A 69 9.85 14.76 -4.18
N PRO A 70 11.10 15.27 -4.33
CA PRO A 70 12.29 14.47 -4.07
C PRO A 70 12.55 14.28 -2.59
N VAL A 71 12.95 13.09 -2.20
CA VAL A 71 13.58 12.80 -0.91
C VAL A 71 14.91 12.13 -1.20
N GLY A 72 16.01 12.79 -0.79
CA GLY A 72 17.31 12.41 -1.30
C GLY A 72 17.40 12.63 -2.83
N TYR A 73 17.68 11.58 -3.55
CA TYR A 73 17.89 11.62 -5.01
C TYR A 73 16.70 11.05 -5.80
N ARG A 74 15.58 10.71 -5.13
CA ARG A 74 14.44 10.02 -5.75
C ARG A 74 13.11 10.67 -5.36
N PRO A 75 12.12 10.66 -6.27
CA PRO A 75 10.75 11.01 -5.91
C PRO A 75 10.17 10.10 -4.83
N ILE A 76 9.24 10.60 -4.02
CA ILE A 76 8.53 9.81 -2.99
C ILE A 76 7.98 8.51 -3.57
N VAL A 77 7.29 8.58 -4.70
CA VAL A 77 6.68 7.41 -5.34
C VAL A 77 7.72 6.37 -5.81
N GLU A 78 8.95 6.79 -6.14
CA GLU A 78 10.01 5.84 -6.48
C GLU A 78 10.47 5.04 -5.26
N HIS A 79 10.59 5.67 -4.09
CA HIS A 79 10.87 4.95 -2.84
C HIS A 79 9.80 3.88 -2.56
N ILE A 80 8.51 4.21 -2.77
CA ILE A 80 7.42 3.26 -2.62
C ILE A 80 7.58 2.08 -3.60
N ILE A 81 7.78 2.36 -4.88
CA ILE A 81 7.96 1.33 -5.92
C ILE A 81 9.12 0.40 -5.59
N LEU A 82 10.28 0.96 -5.22
CA LEU A 82 11.48 0.17 -4.92
C LEU A 82 11.26 -0.73 -3.69
N LYS A 83 10.67 -0.20 -2.60
CA LYS A 83 10.37 -1.00 -1.40
C LYS A 83 9.39 -2.15 -1.68
N LEU A 84 8.39 -1.92 -2.50
CA LEU A 84 7.42 -2.94 -2.89
C LEU A 84 8.04 -3.95 -3.88
N ARG A 85 8.85 -3.49 -4.83
CA ARG A 85 9.60 -4.35 -5.76
C ARG A 85 10.50 -5.33 -5.01
N ASP A 86 11.24 -4.85 -4.00
CA ASP A 86 12.17 -5.66 -3.23
C ASP A 86 11.43 -6.72 -2.37
N GLN A 87 10.13 -6.55 -2.18
CA GLN A 87 9.24 -7.55 -1.58
C GLN A 87 8.48 -8.40 -2.60
N GLY A 88 8.80 -8.30 -3.91
CA GLY A 88 8.28 -9.16 -4.96
C GLY A 88 7.10 -8.62 -5.75
N PHE A 89 6.75 -7.33 -5.60
CA PHE A 89 5.75 -6.68 -6.44
C PHE A 89 6.41 -6.09 -7.69
N HIS A 90 6.02 -6.56 -8.86
CA HIS A 90 6.64 -6.13 -10.12
C HIS A 90 5.67 -5.47 -11.09
N HIS A 91 4.39 -5.33 -10.75
CA HIS A 91 3.39 -4.74 -11.62
C HIS A 91 2.65 -3.62 -10.90
N PHE A 92 2.87 -2.39 -11.35
CA PHE A 92 2.34 -1.17 -10.77
C PHE A 92 1.35 -0.49 -11.71
N ILE A 93 0.32 0.12 -11.13
CA ILE A 93 -0.61 1.01 -11.81
C ILE A 93 -0.52 2.35 -11.10
N LEU A 94 -0.05 3.39 -11.79
CA LEU A 94 -0.05 4.74 -11.23
C LEU A 94 -1.38 5.40 -11.61
N ALA A 95 -2.23 5.66 -10.61
CA ALA A 95 -3.43 6.46 -10.77
C ALA A 95 -3.02 7.94 -10.73
N VAL A 96 -3.12 8.62 -11.85
CA VAL A 96 -2.62 9.97 -12.06
C VAL A 96 -3.73 10.91 -12.52
N ALA A 97 -3.65 12.17 -12.12
CA ALA A 97 -4.56 13.23 -12.52
C ALA A 97 -3.79 14.49 -12.93
N HIS A 98 -3.94 15.58 -12.18
CA HIS A 98 -3.22 16.83 -12.42
C HIS A 98 -1.70 16.60 -12.39
N LEU A 99 -0.97 17.14 -13.40
CA LEU A 99 0.47 16.99 -13.59
C LEU A 99 0.96 15.52 -13.74
N GLY A 100 0.06 14.60 -14.12
CA GLY A 100 0.40 13.17 -14.29
C GLY A 100 1.45 12.90 -15.35
N GLU A 101 1.64 13.79 -16.32
CA GLU A 101 2.68 13.73 -17.34
C GLU A 101 4.10 13.74 -16.76
N HIS A 102 4.32 14.32 -15.57
CA HIS A 102 5.61 14.26 -14.88
C HIS A 102 5.96 12.82 -14.49
N LEU A 103 4.97 12.07 -13.92
CA LEU A 103 5.16 10.67 -13.59
C LEU A 103 5.39 9.83 -14.86
N MET A 104 4.56 10.04 -15.90
CA MET A 104 4.66 9.28 -17.14
C MET A 104 6.01 9.48 -17.82
N ARG A 105 6.53 10.71 -17.84
CA ARG A 105 7.84 11.03 -18.44
C ARG A 105 8.99 10.44 -17.62
N TYR A 106 8.88 10.45 -16.29
CA TYR A 106 9.94 10.00 -15.42
C TYR A 106 10.07 8.48 -15.38
N PHE A 107 8.95 7.77 -15.22
CA PHE A 107 8.94 6.32 -15.02
C PHE A 107 8.81 5.51 -16.32
N GLY A 108 8.25 6.10 -17.40
CA GLY A 108 7.98 5.36 -18.63
C GLY A 108 7.14 4.11 -18.38
N ASP A 109 7.61 2.97 -18.84
CA ASP A 109 7.00 1.65 -18.62
C ASP A 109 7.51 0.93 -17.34
N GLY A 110 8.43 1.55 -16.60
CA GLY A 110 9.02 1.01 -15.38
C GLY A 110 10.23 0.10 -15.59
N SER A 111 10.62 -0.17 -16.81
CA SER A 111 11.73 -1.09 -17.14
C SER A 111 13.06 -0.67 -16.50
N SER A 112 13.32 0.64 -16.35
CA SER A 112 14.51 1.19 -15.70
C SER A 112 14.60 0.82 -14.21
N LEU A 113 13.46 0.54 -13.56
CA LEU A 113 13.38 0.12 -12.16
C LEU A 113 13.22 -1.41 -12.01
N GLY A 114 13.21 -2.15 -13.11
CA GLY A 114 12.99 -3.61 -13.11
C GLY A 114 11.55 -4.00 -12.78
N VAL A 115 10.58 -3.12 -13.08
CA VAL A 115 9.15 -3.34 -12.86
C VAL A 115 8.36 -3.01 -14.12
N ARG A 116 7.07 -3.35 -14.14
CA ARG A 116 6.11 -2.90 -15.15
C ARG A 116 5.21 -1.83 -14.56
N ILE A 117 5.10 -0.69 -15.24
CA ILE A 117 4.22 0.42 -14.85
C ILE A 117 3.18 0.66 -15.94
N GLU A 118 1.93 0.70 -15.54
CA GLU A 118 0.79 1.15 -16.33
C GLU A 118 0.18 2.41 -15.67
N TYR A 119 -0.56 3.19 -16.44
CA TYR A 119 -1.18 4.42 -15.94
C TYR A 119 -2.69 4.34 -16.04
N SER A 120 -3.37 4.81 -14.97
CA SER A 120 -4.80 5.09 -14.95
C SER A 120 -4.98 6.61 -14.83
N VAL A 121 -5.42 7.24 -15.92
CA VAL A 121 -5.53 8.70 -15.99
C VAL A 121 -6.94 9.13 -15.63
N GLU A 122 -7.05 9.98 -14.61
CA GLU A 122 -8.31 10.62 -14.24
C GLU A 122 -8.50 11.89 -15.05
N LYS A 123 -9.62 11.99 -15.77
CA LYS A 123 -10.00 13.20 -16.53
C LYS A 123 -10.68 14.26 -15.65
N ILE A 124 -11.25 13.83 -14.56
CA ILE A 124 -11.88 14.65 -13.51
C ILE A 124 -11.47 14.08 -12.15
N PRO A 125 -11.45 14.86 -11.07
CA PRO A 125 -11.17 14.35 -9.74
C PRO A 125 -12.19 13.28 -9.33
N LEU A 126 -11.73 12.05 -9.08
CA LEU A 126 -12.59 10.92 -8.75
C LEU A 126 -12.57 10.56 -7.26
N GLY A 127 -11.67 11.15 -6.47
CA GLY A 127 -11.44 10.76 -5.07
C GLY A 127 -10.70 9.43 -4.95
N THR A 128 -10.39 9.02 -3.73
CA THR A 128 -9.52 7.85 -3.48
C THR A 128 -10.12 6.54 -3.99
N ALA A 129 -11.40 6.31 -3.75
CA ALA A 129 -12.09 5.12 -4.23
C ALA A 129 -12.36 5.17 -5.74
N GLY A 130 -12.80 6.33 -6.25
CA GLY A 130 -13.05 6.50 -7.68
C GLY A 130 -11.81 6.34 -8.54
N ALA A 131 -10.63 6.75 -8.06
CA ALA A 131 -9.34 6.51 -8.71
C ALA A 131 -9.03 5.00 -8.85
N ILE A 132 -9.30 4.22 -7.81
CA ILE A 132 -9.17 2.75 -7.84
C ILE A 132 -10.18 2.16 -8.82
N LYS A 133 -11.43 2.58 -8.79
CA LYS A 133 -12.47 2.13 -9.72
C LYS A 133 -12.12 2.41 -11.18
N ASN A 134 -11.57 3.59 -11.46
CA ASN A 134 -11.10 3.98 -12.80
C ASN A 134 -10.00 3.04 -13.35
N ALA A 135 -9.28 2.34 -12.47
CA ALA A 135 -8.24 1.38 -12.81
C ALA A 135 -8.73 -0.09 -12.83
N GLU A 136 -10.02 -0.37 -12.63
CA GLU A 136 -10.58 -1.71 -12.42
C GLU A 136 -10.15 -2.72 -13.48
N GLU A 137 -10.23 -2.36 -14.78
CA GLU A 137 -9.85 -3.26 -15.87
C GLU A 137 -8.35 -3.66 -15.84
N LYS A 138 -7.52 -2.82 -15.21
CA LYS A 138 -6.09 -3.08 -15.06
C LYS A 138 -5.76 -3.91 -13.82
N LEU A 139 -6.58 -3.87 -12.78
CA LEU A 139 -6.29 -4.46 -11.47
C LEU A 139 -6.39 -5.99 -11.49
N GLY A 140 -7.49 -6.56 -11.95
CA GLY A 140 -7.71 -8.00 -11.97
C GLY A 140 -8.16 -8.55 -10.62
N GLY A 141 -7.39 -9.47 -10.01
CA GLY A 141 -7.71 -10.11 -8.72
C GLY A 141 -7.45 -9.23 -7.51
N ARG A 142 -7.08 -9.86 -6.36
CA ARG A 142 -6.59 -9.15 -5.16
C ARG A 142 -5.45 -8.21 -5.51
N PHE A 143 -5.44 -7.03 -4.93
CA PHE A 143 -4.41 -6.01 -5.22
C PHE A 143 -4.02 -5.22 -3.97
N LEU A 144 -2.84 -4.62 -4.03
CA LEU A 144 -2.36 -3.65 -3.05
C LEU A 144 -2.72 -2.23 -3.54
N ALA A 145 -3.20 -1.38 -2.65
CA ALA A 145 -3.37 0.04 -2.93
C ALA A 145 -2.52 0.85 -1.94
N VAL A 146 -1.80 1.85 -2.45
CA VAL A 146 -0.88 2.67 -1.65
C VAL A 146 -1.06 4.14 -2.03
N TYR A 147 -1.07 5.02 -1.04
CA TYR A 147 -1.01 6.47 -1.31
C TYR A 147 0.38 6.86 -1.79
N GLY A 148 0.45 7.71 -2.81
CA GLY A 148 1.70 8.10 -3.47
C GLY A 148 2.50 9.19 -2.73
N ASP A 149 2.09 9.58 -1.54
CA ASP A 149 2.64 10.66 -0.75
C ASP A 149 3.04 10.24 0.67
N ILE A 150 3.19 8.93 0.89
CA ILE A 150 3.67 8.36 2.15
C ILE A 150 5.07 7.78 1.99
N LEU A 151 5.79 7.71 3.10
CA LEU A 151 7.01 6.92 3.21
C LEU A 151 6.91 5.96 4.39
N PHE A 152 7.42 4.76 4.23
CA PHE A 152 7.42 3.72 5.26
C PHE A 152 8.65 2.82 5.09
N ASN A 153 9.12 2.21 6.19
CA ASN A 153 10.20 1.22 6.18
C ASN A 153 9.72 -0.07 6.84
N ASP A 154 10.33 -1.20 6.46
CA ASP A 154 10.20 -2.50 7.14
C ASP A 154 8.76 -3.03 7.31
N LEU A 155 7.80 -2.57 6.50
CA LEU A 155 6.48 -3.19 6.44
C LEU A 155 6.61 -4.57 5.77
N ASN A 156 6.38 -5.63 6.54
CA ASN A 156 6.39 -6.99 6.02
C ASN A 156 5.08 -7.29 5.29
N LEU A 157 5.13 -7.32 3.97
CA LEU A 157 3.94 -7.59 3.14
C LEU A 157 3.48 -9.05 3.21
N SER A 158 4.37 -10.01 3.54
CA SER A 158 3.95 -11.39 3.77
C SER A 158 3.05 -11.51 5.00
N ASP A 159 3.43 -10.84 6.10
CA ASP A 159 2.63 -10.84 7.32
C ASP A 159 1.28 -10.13 7.10
N LEU A 160 1.28 -9.00 6.37
CA LEU A 160 0.06 -8.28 6.00
C LEU A 160 -0.88 -9.14 5.16
N LEU A 161 -0.37 -9.83 4.13
CA LEU A 161 -1.16 -10.72 3.28
C LEU A 161 -1.68 -11.94 4.05
N GLY A 162 -0.84 -12.55 4.89
CA GLY A 162 -1.24 -13.65 5.76
C GLY A 162 -2.33 -13.25 6.75
N PHE A 163 -2.21 -12.05 7.34
CA PHE A 163 -3.25 -11.47 8.19
C PHE A 163 -4.56 -11.30 7.41
N HIS A 164 -4.50 -10.67 6.24
CA HIS A 164 -5.66 -10.45 5.37
C HIS A 164 -6.41 -11.75 5.05
N GLU A 165 -5.67 -12.79 4.65
CA GLU A 165 -6.23 -14.11 4.34
C GLU A 165 -6.85 -14.79 5.57
N SER A 166 -6.17 -14.73 6.71
CA SER A 166 -6.63 -15.37 7.95
C SER A 166 -7.94 -14.78 8.47
N ARG A 167 -8.21 -13.51 8.18
CA ARG A 167 -9.44 -12.80 8.59
C ARG A 167 -10.56 -12.88 7.56
N GLY A 168 -10.30 -13.36 6.34
CA GLY A 168 -11.27 -13.34 5.24
C GLY A 168 -11.78 -11.91 4.95
N ALA A 169 -10.89 -10.93 5.10
CA ALA A 169 -11.22 -9.53 4.96
C ALA A 169 -11.58 -9.18 3.51
N ALA A 170 -12.49 -8.24 3.29
CA ALA A 170 -12.66 -7.61 1.98
C ALA A 170 -11.61 -6.52 1.75
N VAL A 171 -11.29 -5.78 2.84
CA VAL A 171 -10.17 -4.85 2.88
C VAL A 171 -9.41 -5.04 4.19
N THR A 172 -8.09 -5.05 4.10
CA THR A 172 -7.19 -4.85 5.25
C THR A 172 -6.45 -3.55 5.07
N MET A 173 -6.61 -2.61 6.01
CA MET A 173 -5.84 -1.38 6.06
C MET A 173 -4.65 -1.51 6.98
N VAL A 174 -3.55 -0.86 6.65
CA VAL A 174 -2.42 -0.70 7.56
C VAL A 174 -2.67 0.52 8.45
N LEU A 175 -2.41 0.37 9.74
CA LEU A 175 -2.49 1.46 10.71
C LEU A 175 -1.11 1.80 11.23
N ALA A 176 -0.82 3.10 11.29
CA ALA A 176 0.35 3.66 11.95
C ALA A 176 -0.04 4.30 13.29
N ARG A 177 0.89 4.29 14.25
CA ARG A 177 0.70 4.92 15.56
C ARG A 177 1.22 6.35 15.53
N VAL A 178 0.36 7.32 15.88
CA VAL A 178 0.71 8.73 15.94
C VAL A 178 0.40 9.35 17.31
N LYS A 179 1.12 10.43 17.63
CA LYS A 179 0.87 11.20 18.85
C LYS A 179 -0.32 12.16 18.70
N ASP A 180 -0.59 12.56 17.46
CA ASP A 180 -1.70 13.44 17.10
C ASP A 180 -2.37 12.95 15.81
N ALA A 181 -3.62 12.49 15.95
CA ALA A 181 -4.42 11.99 14.84
C ALA A 181 -5.31 13.06 14.20
N SER A 182 -5.23 14.34 14.61
CA SER A 182 -6.16 15.39 14.15
C SER A 182 -6.16 15.63 12.63
N ARG A 183 -5.08 15.22 11.95
CA ARG A 183 -4.92 15.35 10.49
C ARG A 183 -5.29 14.09 9.70
N PHE A 184 -5.60 12.99 10.39
CA PHE A 184 -5.74 11.66 9.81
C PHE A 184 -7.08 11.02 10.15
N GLY A 185 -7.39 9.92 9.48
CA GLY A 185 -8.48 9.04 9.86
C GLY A 185 -8.10 8.21 11.10
N LEU A 186 -8.66 8.54 12.25
CA LEU A 186 -8.49 7.79 13.50
C LEU A 186 -9.30 6.50 13.45
N VAL A 187 -8.67 5.36 13.75
CA VAL A 187 -9.27 4.03 13.67
C VAL A 187 -9.26 3.36 15.03
N SER A 188 -10.39 2.74 15.39
CA SER A 188 -10.50 1.84 16.54
C SER A 188 -10.70 0.41 16.05
N ILE A 189 -10.01 -0.53 16.66
CA ILE A 189 -10.07 -1.97 16.32
C ILE A 189 -10.37 -2.80 17.55
N ASP A 190 -10.94 -3.97 17.35
CA ASP A 190 -11.07 -5.00 18.39
C ASP A 190 -9.78 -5.85 18.49
N GLU A 191 -9.80 -6.87 19.37
CA GLU A 191 -8.66 -7.76 19.61
C GLU A 191 -8.27 -8.59 18.38
N ASP A 192 -9.19 -8.81 17.45
CA ASP A 192 -8.98 -9.53 16.21
C ASP A 192 -8.51 -8.63 15.07
N GLY A 193 -8.40 -7.33 15.30
CA GLY A 193 -8.03 -6.34 14.29
C GLY A 193 -9.20 -5.90 13.39
N LYS A 194 -10.45 -6.23 13.75
CA LYS A 194 -11.62 -5.76 13.03
C LYS A 194 -11.86 -4.28 13.32
N VAL A 195 -12.11 -3.49 12.30
CA VAL A 195 -12.41 -2.06 12.48
C VAL A 195 -13.81 -1.90 13.06
N ILE A 196 -13.88 -1.27 14.24
CA ILE A 196 -15.13 -1.00 14.97
C ILE A 196 -15.57 0.46 14.88
N ALA A 197 -14.62 1.37 14.63
CA ALA A 197 -14.92 2.78 14.39
C ALA A 197 -13.86 3.42 13.49
N PHE A 198 -14.32 4.30 12.61
CA PHE A 198 -13.48 5.14 11.77
C PHE A 198 -13.96 6.58 11.90
N ARG A 199 -13.06 7.50 12.27
CA ARG A 199 -13.38 8.92 12.42
C ARG A 199 -12.36 9.76 11.67
N GLU A 200 -12.79 10.32 10.56
CA GLU A 200 -11.97 11.19 9.74
C GLU A 200 -11.68 12.52 10.48
N LYS A 201 -10.41 12.87 10.57
CA LYS A 201 -9.87 14.14 11.07
C LYS A 201 -10.54 14.63 12.36
N PRO A 202 -10.29 14.00 13.52
CA PRO A 202 -10.83 14.43 14.79
C PRO A 202 -10.46 15.89 15.09
N LYS A 203 -11.42 16.67 15.64
CA LYS A 203 -11.25 18.12 15.86
C LYS A 203 -10.17 18.47 16.93
N GLN A 204 -9.81 17.52 17.76
CA GLN A 204 -8.84 17.73 18.85
C GLN A 204 -7.65 16.81 18.67
N PRO A 205 -6.42 17.25 19.01
CA PRO A 205 -5.25 16.39 19.06
C PRO A 205 -5.47 15.22 20.02
N VAL A 206 -5.39 14.02 19.49
CA VAL A 206 -5.48 12.78 20.27
C VAL A 206 -4.48 11.77 19.74
N PRO A 207 -3.77 11.03 20.60
CA PRO A 207 -2.93 9.93 20.14
C PRO A 207 -3.81 8.76 19.68
N GLY A 208 -3.32 8.00 18.73
CA GLY A 208 -4.07 6.83 18.27
C GLY A 208 -3.48 6.13 17.07
N LEU A 209 -4.24 5.15 16.60
CA LEU A 209 -3.96 4.44 15.36
C LEU A 209 -4.66 5.18 14.21
N VAL A 210 -3.89 5.48 13.17
CA VAL A 210 -4.40 6.20 12.00
C VAL A 210 -4.23 5.37 10.74
N ASN A 211 -5.09 5.63 9.77
CA ASN A 211 -5.00 5.07 8.43
C ASN A 211 -3.65 5.46 7.78
N ALA A 212 -2.83 4.45 7.49
CA ALA A 212 -1.48 4.66 6.94
C ALA A 212 -1.44 4.79 5.42
N GLY A 213 -2.58 4.69 4.72
CA GLY A 213 -2.63 4.81 3.27
C GLY A 213 -2.09 3.58 2.52
N ILE A 214 -2.08 2.41 3.15
CA ILE A 214 -1.66 1.13 2.55
C ILE A 214 -2.76 0.11 2.80
N TYR A 215 -3.18 -0.60 1.75
CA TYR A 215 -4.33 -1.50 1.82
C TYR A 215 -4.15 -2.74 0.96
N VAL A 216 -4.71 -3.86 1.43
CA VAL A 216 -4.98 -5.03 0.61
C VAL A 216 -6.47 -5.09 0.31
N PHE A 217 -6.83 -5.20 -0.96
CA PHE A 217 -8.21 -5.24 -1.43
C PHE A 217 -8.54 -6.57 -2.09
N GLU A 218 -9.71 -7.12 -1.77
CA GLU A 218 -10.36 -8.10 -2.61
C GLU A 218 -11.13 -7.40 -3.75
N PRO A 219 -11.17 -7.97 -4.96
CA PRO A 219 -11.76 -7.33 -6.13
C PRO A 219 -13.26 -7.02 -5.98
N GLU A 220 -13.97 -7.75 -5.14
CA GLU A 220 -15.40 -7.55 -4.87
C GLU A 220 -15.71 -6.16 -4.30
N VAL A 221 -14.71 -5.49 -3.68
CA VAL A 221 -14.88 -4.14 -3.15
C VAL A 221 -15.16 -3.12 -4.24
N LEU A 222 -14.69 -3.36 -5.46
CA LEU A 222 -14.95 -2.48 -6.61
C LEU A 222 -16.44 -2.37 -6.94
N ASN A 223 -17.26 -3.37 -6.57
CA ASN A 223 -18.72 -3.33 -6.74
C ASN A 223 -19.42 -2.32 -5.82
N TYR A 224 -18.75 -1.85 -4.76
CA TYR A 224 -19.28 -0.79 -3.88
C TYR A 224 -19.02 0.61 -4.41
N ILE A 225 -18.20 0.76 -5.46
CA ILE A 225 -17.73 2.05 -5.96
C ILE A 225 -18.43 2.32 -7.30
N PRO A 226 -19.20 3.41 -7.41
CA PRO A 226 -19.84 3.78 -8.65
C PRO A 226 -18.84 4.24 -9.71
N ASP A 227 -19.16 4.00 -10.98
CA ASP A 227 -18.35 4.46 -12.10
C ASP A 227 -18.37 5.97 -12.27
N MET A 228 -17.22 6.54 -12.69
CA MET A 228 -17.08 7.93 -13.12
C MET A 228 -17.65 8.97 -12.13
N ARG A 229 -17.55 8.69 -10.83
CA ARG A 229 -18.00 9.57 -9.76
C ARG A 229 -16.90 9.82 -8.76
N TYR A 230 -16.93 11.01 -8.14
CA TYR A 230 -16.16 11.26 -6.93
C TYR A 230 -16.66 10.35 -5.82
N TYR A 231 -15.74 9.52 -5.32
CA TYR A 231 -16.02 8.58 -4.24
C TYR A 231 -14.76 8.39 -3.39
N SER A 232 -14.92 8.49 -2.06
CA SER A 232 -13.81 8.39 -1.10
C SER A 232 -13.81 7.02 -0.43
N LEU A 233 -12.64 6.46 -0.23
CA LEU A 233 -12.46 5.28 0.61
C LEU A 233 -12.90 5.57 2.05
N GLU A 234 -12.48 6.71 2.58
CA GLU A 234 -12.62 7.09 3.98
C GLU A 234 -14.05 7.45 4.36
N GLU A 235 -14.76 8.12 3.46
CA GLU A 235 -16.10 8.65 3.73
C GLU A 235 -17.21 7.67 3.37
N GLN A 236 -17.00 6.82 2.37
CA GLN A 236 -18.04 5.94 1.87
C GLN A 236 -17.72 4.44 1.95
N VAL A 237 -16.54 4.03 1.48
CA VAL A 237 -16.23 2.58 1.35
C VAL A 237 -15.90 1.96 2.71
N PHE A 238 -14.99 2.55 3.47
CA PHE A 238 -14.56 1.99 4.75
C PHE A 238 -15.67 1.95 5.79
N PRO A 239 -16.50 2.98 5.98
CA PRO A 239 -17.64 2.91 6.88
C PRO A 239 -18.61 1.78 6.50
N ALA A 240 -18.96 1.66 5.22
CA ALA A 240 -19.86 0.61 4.74
C ALA A 240 -19.30 -0.82 4.94
N LEU A 241 -17.98 -1.00 4.79
CA LEU A 241 -17.32 -2.28 5.03
C LEU A 241 -17.17 -2.58 6.53
N ALA A 242 -16.94 -1.56 7.36
CA ALA A 242 -16.88 -1.71 8.82
C ALA A 242 -18.22 -2.16 9.40
N GLU A 243 -19.34 -1.55 8.98
CA GLU A 243 -20.69 -1.97 9.36
C GLU A 243 -20.98 -3.43 9.01
N LYS A 244 -20.47 -3.91 7.85
CA LYS A 244 -20.60 -5.30 7.41
C LYS A 244 -19.61 -6.25 8.08
N GLY A 245 -18.69 -5.72 8.91
CA GLY A 245 -17.64 -6.51 9.53
C GLY A 245 -16.63 -7.11 8.55
N ARG A 246 -16.40 -6.44 7.40
CA ARG A 246 -15.51 -6.88 6.34
C ARG A 246 -14.23 -6.02 6.22
N LEU A 247 -14.08 -5.01 7.08
CA LEU A 247 -12.90 -4.15 7.17
C LEU A 247 -12.05 -4.57 8.37
N TYR A 248 -10.80 -4.91 8.12
CA TYR A 248 -9.81 -5.25 9.14
C TYR A 248 -8.61 -4.31 9.04
N ALA A 249 -7.82 -4.26 10.11
CA ALA A 249 -6.66 -3.40 10.17
C ALA A 249 -5.45 -4.15 10.75
N TYR A 250 -4.31 -3.95 10.11
CA TYR A 250 -3.01 -4.47 10.50
C TYR A 250 -2.18 -3.35 11.13
N VAL A 251 -1.82 -3.48 12.41
CA VAL A 251 -1.02 -2.47 13.11
C VAL A 251 0.44 -2.59 12.72
N TYR A 252 1.02 -1.47 12.31
CA TYR A 252 2.39 -1.33 11.89
C TYR A 252 3.12 -0.35 12.81
N ASP A 253 4.18 -0.79 13.44
CA ASP A 253 4.95 -0.01 14.42
C ASP A 253 6.31 0.49 13.85
N GLY A 254 6.54 0.36 12.53
CA GLY A 254 7.74 0.86 11.85
C GLY A 254 7.68 2.35 11.52
N TYR A 255 8.71 2.83 10.83
CA TYR A 255 8.75 4.22 10.34
C TYR A 255 7.65 4.47 9.32
N TRP A 256 6.83 5.47 9.58
CA TRP A 256 5.78 5.92 8.67
C TRP A 256 5.61 7.43 8.75
N VAL A 257 5.43 8.07 7.61
CA VAL A 257 5.11 9.48 7.49
C VAL A 257 4.22 9.73 6.27
N ASP A 258 3.21 10.56 6.45
CA ASP A 258 2.43 11.17 5.38
C ASP A 258 2.98 12.57 5.13
N ILE A 259 3.29 12.87 3.88
CA ILE A 259 3.82 14.18 3.47
C ILE A 259 2.64 15.07 3.07
N GLY A 260 1.84 15.46 4.04
CA GLY A 260 0.62 16.26 3.85
C GLY A 260 0.85 17.78 3.84
N ALA A 261 1.93 18.25 4.46
CA ALA A 261 2.27 19.65 4.63
C ALA A 261 3.78 19.91 4.49
N PRO A 262 4.23 21.16 4.30
CA PRO A 262 5.65 21.51 4.21
C PRO A 262 6.47 21.05 5.41
N GLU A 263 5.90 21.09 6.60
CA GLU A 263 6.55 20.67 7.85
C GLU A 263 6.86 19.16 7.86
N ASP A 264 5.95 18.34 7.31
CA ASP A 264 6.16 16.90 7.16
C ASP A 264 7.30 16.62 6.18
N TYR A 265 7.34 17.37 5.08
CA TYR A 265 8.40 17.26 4.09
C TYR A 265 9.76 17.67 4.66
N GLU A 266 9.82 18.75 5.43
CA GLU A 266 11.04 19.15 6.15
C GLU A 266 11.50 18.07 7.14
N GLN A 267 10.55 17.45 7.86
CA GLN A 267 10.85 16.35 8.77
C GLN A 267 11.42 15.14 8.04
N VAL A 268 10.85 14.76 6.90
CA VAL A 268 11.35 13.65 6.06
C VAL A 268 12.79 13.88 5.61
N TRP A 269 13.14 15.12 5.24
CA TRP A 269 14.52 15.44 4.90
C TRP A 269 15.48 15.30 6.09
N LYS A 270 15.06 15.72 7.27
CA LYS A 270 15.83 15.50 8.51
C LYS A 270 16.04 14.01 8.80
N ASP A 271 15.02 13.23 8.58
CA ASP A 271 15.06 11.78 8.80
C ASP A 271 15.91 11.06 7.75
N PHE A 272 15.88 11.51 6.49
CA PHE A 272 16.78 11.05 5.44
C PHE A 272 18.26 11.27 5.80
N PHE A 273 18.62 12.46 6.26
CA PHE A 273 20.00 12.74 6.69
C PHE A 273 20.44 11.94 7.92
N LYS A 274 19.50 11.42 8.71
CA LYS A 274 19.79 10.52 9.84
C LYS A 274 19.85 9.04 9.42
N GLY A 275 19.60 8.73 8.14
CA GLY A 275 19.56 7.36 7.64
C GLY A 275 18.32 6.60 8.09
N LEU A 276 17.24 7.30 8.47
CA LEU A 276 15.96 6.69 8.82
C LEU A 276 15.07 6.43 7.60
N VAL A 277 15.38 7.07 6.47
CA VAL A 277 14.75 6.89 5.15
C VAL A 277 15.85 6.61 4.15
N GLU A 278 15.69 5.54 3.38
CA GLU A 278 16.63 5.12 2.33
C GLU A 278 16.08 5.48 0.94
#